data_e724bc661bc076150c521c898941cf38
#
_entry.id   e724bc661bc076150c521c898941cf38
#
_cell.length_a   1.000
_cell.length_b   1.000
_cell.length_c   1.000
_cell.angle_alpha   90.00
_cell.angle_beta   90.00
_cell.angle_gamma   90.00
#
_symmetry.space_group_name_H-M   'P 1'
#
loop_
_entity.id
_entity.type
_entity.pdbx_description
1 polymer ?
#
loop_
_entity_poly.entity_id
_entity_poly.type
_entity_poly.pdbx_seq_one_letter_code
_entity_poly.pdbx_strand_id
1 'polypeptide(L)'
;MFAISRAPLRVSFFGGGTDYPEYYQREPGAVVGTAIDRYIYIAGSTILWLADYRYRISYSQTERVHEIKDIAHPVVREALKRFYYSDSLDLNIFSD
;
A
#
# COMPACT_ATOMS: atom_id res chain seq x y z
N MET A 1 16.30 -10.47 0.61
CA MET A 1 14.92 -10.83 0.99
C MET A 1 14.01 -10.69 -0.21
N PHE A 2 13.13 -11.64 -0.40
CA PHE A 2 12.10 -11.58 -1.43
C PHE A 2 10.80 -12.11 -0.83
N ALA A 3 9.71 -11.38 -1.03
CA ALA A 3 8.41 -11.78 -0.50
C ALA A 3 7.30 -11.39 -1.49
N ILE A 4 6.30 -12.25 -1.60
CA ILE A 4 5.09 -11.96 -2.36
C ILE A 4 3.91 -12.17 -1.43
N SER A 5 2.99 -11.21 -1.44
CA SER A 5 1.74 -11.32 -0.71
C SER A 5 0.56 -11.04 -1.64
N ARG A 6 -0.59 -11.56 -1.29
CA ARG A 6 -1.84 -11.20 -1.97
C ARG A 6 -2.93 -10.98 -0.93
N ALA A 7 -3.85 -10.11 -1.28
CA ALA A 7 -5.03 -9.86 -0.47
C ALA A 7 -6.25 -9.79 -1.38
N PRO A 8 -7.39 -10.35 -0.98
CA PRO A 8 -8.59 -10.24 -1.79
C PRO A 8 -9.09 -8.80 -1.82
N LEU A 9 -9.57 -8.39 -2.98
CA LEU A 9 -10.34 -7.16 -3.09
C LEU A 9 -11.70 -7.37 -2.44
N ARG A 10 -12.38 -6.29 -2.13
CA ARG A 10 -13.70 -6.36 -1.52
C ARG A 10 -14.69 -5.43 -2.23
N VAL A 11 -15.96 -5.80 -2.14
CA VAL A 11 -17.05 -4.94 -2.56
C VAL A 11 -17.76 -4.47 -1.30
N SER A 12 -17.91 -3.15 -1.17
CA SER A 12 -18.67 -2.54 -0.09
C SER A 12 -20.07 -2.24 -0.61
N PHE A 13 -21.09 -2.81 0.03
CA PHE A 13 -22.47 -2.62 -0.41
C PHE A 13 -23.02 -1.28 0.06
N PHE A 14 -22.71 -0.88 1.28
CA PHE A 14 -23.06 0.44 1.82
C PHE A 14 -22.24 0.75 3.05
N GLY A 15 -22.27 2.01 3.48
CA GLY A 15 -21.55 2.46 4.68
C GLY A 15 -20.21 3.12 4.37
N GLY A 16 -19.74 3.14 3.11
CA GLY A 16 -18.44 3.72 2.75
C GLY A 16 -18.31 5.20 3.08
N GLY A 17 -19.42 5.93 3.12
CA GLY A 17 -19.39 7.34 3.53
C GLY A 17 -18.97 7.57 4.97
N THR A 18 -19.06 6.56 5.82
CA THR A 18 -18.60 6.64 7.23
C THR A 18 -17.10 6.50 7.38
N ASP A 19 -16.38 6.22 6.30
CA ASP A 19 -14.91 6.11 6.31
C ASP A 19 -14.23 7.49 6.29
N TYR A 20 -14.97 8.56 6.08
CA TYR A 20 -14.42 9.91 6.06
C TYR A 20 -14.26 10.46 7.48
N PRO A 21 -13.14 11.16 7.77
CA PRO A 21 -12.90 11.72 9.09
C PRO A 21 -14.01 12.66 9.59
N GLU A 22 -14.67 13.36 8.69
CA GLU A 22 -15.78 14.26 9.01
C GLU A 22 -16.94 13.51 9.66
N TYR A 23 -17.08 12.23 9.37
CA TYR A 23 -18.10 11.38 9.96
C TYR A 23 -17.59 10.62 11.19
N TYR A 24 -16.53 9.81 11.04
CA TYR A 24 -16.14 8.89 12.10
C TYR A 24 -15.52 9.57 13.34
N GLN A 25 -15.08 10.82 13.20
CA GLN A 25 -14.60 11.58 14.36
C GLN A 25 -15.74 12.07 15.26
N ARG A 26 -16.99 12.04 14.79
CA ARG A 26 -18.18 12.49 15.51
C ARG A 26 -19.11 11.35 15.90
N GLU A 27 -19.24 10.38 15.00
CA GLU A 27 -20.20 9.29 15.11
C GLU A 27 -19.50 7.98 14.75
N PRO A 28 -19.90 6.85 15.36
CA PRO A 28 -19.36 5.56 14.92
C PRO A 28 -19.73 5.29 13.47
N GLY A 29 -18.76 4.76 12.70
CA GLY A 29 -18.98 4.34 11.33
C GLY A 29 -19.16 2.84 11.23
N ALA A 30 -19.79 2.39 10.15
CA ALA A 30 -19.92 0.98 9.84
C ALA A 30 -20.03 0.76 8.34
N VAL A 31 -19.50 -0.37 7.87
CA VAL A 31 -19.62 -0.77 6.47
C VAL A 31 -20.12 -2.21 6.39
N VAL A 32 -20.78 -2.53 5.29
CA VAL A 32 -21.16 -3.91 4.95
C VAL A 32 -20.55 -4.24 3.60
N GLY A 33 -19.69 -5.25 3.58
CA GLY A 33 -19.01 -5.64 2.36
C GLY A 33 -18.64 -7.11 2.39
N THR A 34 -18.04 -7.57 1.30
CA THR A 34 -17.55 -8.92 1.17
C THR A 34 -16.26 -8.95 0.36
N ALA A 35 -15.39 -9.90 0.68
CA ALA A 35 -14.26 -10.21 -0.17
C ALA A 35 -14.73 -10.86 -1.46
N ILE A 36 -14.01 -10.64 -2.55
CA ILE A 36 -14.31 -11.24 -3.84
C ILE A 36 -13.09 -12.03 -4.35
N ASP A 37 -13.29 -12.85 -5.36
CA ASP A 37 -12.24 -13.68 -5.93
C ASP A 37 -11.43 -12.89 -6.97
N ARG A 38 -10.96 -11.74 -6.56
CA ARG A 38 -9.99 -10.88 -7.27
C ARG A 38 -9.01 -10.39 -6.23
N TYR A 39 -7.76 -10.26 -6.63
CA TYR A 39 -6.68 -10.03 -5.66
C TYR A 39 -5.80 -8.87 -6.07
N ILE A 40 -5.24 -8.21 -5.06
CA ILE A 40 -4.10 -7.35 -5.21
C ILE A 40 -2.86 -8.13 -4.79
N TYR A 41 -1.79 -8.00 -5.55
CA TYR A 41 -0.52 -8.67 -5.31
C TYR A 41 0.56 -7.64 -5.06
N ILE A 42 1.39 -7.92 -4.07
CA ILE A 42 2.54 -7.08 -3.76
C ILE A 42 3.77 -7.98 -3.68
N ALA A 43 4.75 -7.68 -4.53
CA ALA A 43 6.04 -8.37 -4.53
C ALA A 43 7.12 -7.39 -4.08
N GLY A 44 7.88 -7.78 -3.06
CA GLY A 44 8.92 -6.94 -2.49
C GLY A 44 10.24 -7.66 -2.39
N SER A 45 11.32 -6.94 -2.65
CA SER A 45 12.68 -7.44 -2.47
C SER A 45 13.61 -6.32 -2.03
N THR A 46 14.72 -6.68 -1.43
CA THR A 46 15.77 -5.70 -1.11
C THR A 46 16.48 -5.28 -2.40
N ILE A 47 16.79 -3.98 -2.51
CA ILE A 47 17.54 -3.44 -3.64
C ILE A 47 19.03 -3.70 -3.41
N LEU A 48 19.73 -4.06 -4.48
CA LEU A 48 21.17 -4.23 -4.44
C LEU A 48 21.84 -2.86 -4.23
N TRP A 49 22.98 -2.87 -3.56
CA TRP A 49 23.75 -1.67 -3.25
C TRP A 49 24.18 -0.84 -4.47
N LEU A 50 24.13 -1.44 -5.68
CA LEU A 50 24.47 -0.76 -6.93
C LEU A 50 23.41 0.23 -7.41
N ALA A 51 22.21 0.23 -6.83
CA ALA A 51 21.14 1.11 -7.28
C ALA A 51 21.36 2.56 -6.81
N ASP A 52 20.97 3.52 -7.66
CA ASP A 52 21.07 4.94 -7.36
C ASP A 52 19.95 5.46 -6.45
N TYR A 53 19.04 4.58 -6.08
CA TYR A 53 17.89 4.91 -5.26
C TYR A 53 17.74 3.88 -4.14
N ARG A 54 17.01 4.22 -3.11
CA ARG A 54 16.80 3.35 -1.97
C ARG A 54 15.47 2.63 -2.04
N TYR A 55 14.46 3.27 -2.62
CA TYR A 55 13.10 2.71 -2.75
C TYR A 55 12.65 2.86 -4.19
N ARG A 56 12.19 1.75 -4.76
CA ARG A 56 11.50 1.76 -6.05
C ARG A 56 10.11 1.17 -5.85
N ILE A 57 9.09 1.95 -6.17
CA ILE A 57 7.69 1.56 -6.02
C ILE A 57 7.07 1.57 -7.40
N SER A 58 6.60 0.41 -7.85
CA SER A 58 6.01 0.24 -9.20
C SER A 58 4.53 -0.15 -9.07
N TYR A 59 3.67 0.66 -9.63
CA TYR A 59 2.22 0.44 -9.69
C TYR A 59 1.75 0.91 -11.07
N SER A 60 0.79 1.83 -11.19
CA SER A 60 0.44 2.45 -12.48
C SER A 60 1.55 3.35 -13.01
N GLN A 61 2.44 3.76 -12.16
CA GLN A 61 3.66 4.50 -12.46
C GLN A 61 4.79 3.95 -11.60
N THR A 62 6.02 4.36 -11.88
CA THR A 62 7.18 3.92 -11.11
C THR A 62 7.83 5.11 -10.43
N GLU A 63 8.06 5.00 -9.13
CA GLU A 63 8.76 5.99 -8.33
C GLU A 63 10.11 5.45 -7.91
N ARG A 64 11.13 6.31 -7.91
CA ARG A 64 12.46 6.01 -7.36
C ARG A 64 12.83 7.14 -6.42
N VAL A 65 13.00 6.83 -5.15
CA VAL A 65 13.24 7.84 -4.12
C VAL A 65 14.30 7.36 -3.14
N HIS A 66 14.88 8.28 -2.38
CA HIS A 66 15.88 7.98 -1.37
C HIS A 66 15.31 7.90 0.04
N GLU A 67 14.18 8.53 0.29
CA GLU A 67 13.58 8.56 1.62
C GLU A 67 12.09 8.20 1.53
N ILE A 68 11.59 7.56 2.58
CA ILE A 68 10.19 7.14 2.66
C ILE A 68 9.24 8.34 2.53
N LYS A 69 9.60 9.48 3.14
CA LYS A 69 8.77 10.69 3.09
C LYS A 69 8.55 11.22 1.67
N ASP A 70 9.42 10.87 0.73
CA ASP A 70 9.34 11.33 -0.65
C ASP A 70 8.49 10.43 -1.53
N ILE A 71 7.98 9.31 -1.01
CA ILE A 71 7.10 8.42 -1.75
C ILE A 71 5.75 9.11 -1.94
N ALA A 72 5.33 9.23 -3.21
CA ALA A 72 4.06 9.87 -3.54
C ALA A 72 2.86 8.97 -3.23
N HIS A 73 3.00 7.64 -3.39
CA HIS A 73 1.92 6.71 -3.10
C HIS A 73 1.60 6.72 -1.60
N PRO A 74 0.45 7.25 -1.18
CA PRO A 74 0.21 7.51 0.24
C PRO A 74 0.11 6.24 1.09
N VAL A 75 -0.49 5.19 0.55
CA VAL A 75 -0.64 3.93 1.31
C VAL A 75 0.72 3.29 1.56
N VAL A 76 1.57 3.23 0.54
CA VAL A 76 2.93 2.67 0.67
C VAL A 76 3.75 3.51 1.65
N ARG A 77 3.71 4.83 1.49
CA ARG A 77 4.44 5.74 2.36
C ARG A 77 4.06 5.55 3.83
N GLU A 78 2.77 5.55 4.11
CA GLU A 78 2.28 5.43 5.49
C GLU A 78 2.53 4.03 6.07
N ALA A 79 2.43 2.98 5.25
CA ALA A 79 2.72 1.62 5.69
C ALA A 79 4.19 1.47 6.09
N LEU A 80 5.12 1.97 5.28
CA LEU A 80 6.54 1.88 5.57
C LEU A 80 6.91 2.68 6.82
N LYS A 81 6.29 3.84 7.03
CA LYS A 81 6.45 4.60 8.26
C LYS A 81 5.91 3.85 9.47
N ARG A 82 4.73 3.25 9.34
CA ARG A 82 4.04 2.56 10.44
C ARG A 82 4.84 1.37 10.94
N PHE A 83 5.48 0.64 10.07
CA PHE A 83 6.26 -0.53 10.43
C PHE A 83 7.76 -0.23 10.62
N TYR A 84 8.14 1.03 10.60
CA TYR A 84 9.53 1.47 10.82
C TYR A 84 10.52 0.78 9.90
N TYR A 85 10.14 0.63 8.62
CA TYR A 85 10.99 -0.05 7.66
C TYR A 85 12.29 0.74 7.45
N SER A 86 13.43 0.06 7.58
CA SER A 86 14.74 0.72 7.60
C SER A 86 15.70 0.27 6.49
N ASP A 87 15.30 -0.71 5.67
CA ASP A 87 16.13 -1.23 4.60
C ASP A 87 15.69 -0.67 3.24
N SER A 88 16.48 -0.93 2.19
CA SER A 88 16.08 -0.60 0.83
C SER A 88 15.01 -1.57 0.33
N LEU A 89 14.19 -1.11 -0.61
CA LEU A 89 13.03 -1.89 -1.04
C LEU A 89 12.70 -1.65 -2.50
N ASP A 90 12.48 -2.74 -3.23
CA ASP A 90 11.87 -2.73 -4.56
C ASP A 90 10.49 -3.37 -4.43
N LEU A 91 9.45 -2.57 -4.60
CA LEU A 91 8.07 -2.98 -4.38
C LEU A 91 7.27 -2.89 -5.68
N ASN A 92 6.61 -3.98 -6.05
CA ASN A 92 5.74 -4.05 -7.22
C ASN A 92 4.32 -4.36 -6.78
N ILE A 93 3.39 -3.54 -7.22
CA ILE A 93 1.96 -3.65 -6.87
C ILE A 93 1.18 -3.87 -8.15
N PHE A 94 0.40 -4.96 -8.21
CA PHE A 94 -0.45 -5.25 -9.35
C PHE A 94 -1.71 -5.99 -8.88
N SER A 95 -2.74 -5.96 -9.72
CA SER A 95 -4.02 -6.58 -9.38
C SER A 95 -4.62 -7.28 -10.57
N ASP A 96 -5.55 -8.16 -10.29
CA ASP A 96 -6.38 -8.80 -11.32
C ASP A 96 -7.20 -7.77 -12.12
#